data_0a4b28f4809a5f7e28d094c21f40141f
#
_entry.id   0a4b28f4809a5f7e28d094c21f40141f
#
_cell.length_a   1.000
_cell.length_b   1.000
_cell.length_c   1.000
_cell.angle_alpha   90.00
_cell.angle_beta   90.00
_cell.angle_gamma   90.00
#
_symmetry.space_group_name_H-M   'P 1'
#
loop_
_entity.id
_entity.type
_entity.pdbx_description
1 polymer ?
#
loop_
_entity_poly.entity_id
_entity_poly.type
_entity_poly.pdbx_seq_one_letter_code
_entity_poly.pdbx_strand_id
1 'polypeptide(L)'
;TNLRSTSVCQSNVAMGSSLLSTLENNYDIMIAHMQRIRDLTEEAANGTYGTDSLAAINAEIEARFTEIDRIAAVTEYNGKPLMTGGGAINIQVGIDSSANSTITLAAALFADAKAKTTIGKSATEYKALITTPSAANIKTALDAIDAGLTNITSRQTSIGAYQNRLDSAADALTVQ
;
A
#
# COMPACT_ATOMS: atom_id res chain seq x y z
N THR A 1 37.82 -6.68 -2.45
CA THR A 1 37.88 -7.57 -3.60
C THR A 1 36.52 -7.84 -4.20
N ASN A 2 36.48 -8.37 -5.42
CA ASN A 2 35.22 -8.64 -6.13
C ASN A 2 34.32 -9.64 -5.39
N LEU A 3 34.91 -10.66 -4.77
CA LEU A 3 34.15 -11.66 -4.04
C LEU A 3 33.38 -11.04 -2.86
N ARG A 4 34.05 -10.18 -2.11
CA ARG A 4 33.45 -9.49 -0.96
C ARG A 4 32.37 -8.50 -1.43
N SER A 5 32.65 -7.76 -2.48
CA SER A 5 31.71 -6.81 -3.05
C SER A 5 30.45 -7.51 -3.59
N THR A 6 30.62 -8.67 -4.22
CA THR A 6 29.51 -9.49 -4.68
C THR A 6 28.63 -9.96 -3.52
N SER A 7 29.24 -10.39 -2.42
CA SER A 7 28.51 -10.81 -1.22
C SER A 7 27.70 -9.64 -0.61
N VAL A 8 28.26 -8.44 -0.58
CA VAL A 8 27.55 -7.24 -0.13
C VAL A 8 26.38 -6.92 -1.04
N CYS A 9 26.56 -7.00 -2.37
CA CYS A 9 25.49 -6.77 -3.34
C CYS A 9 24.37 -7.79 -3.18
N GLN A 10 24.70 -9.07 -2.96
CA GLN A 10 23.69 -10.11 -2.70
C GLN A 10 22.88 -9.80 -1.44
N SER A 11 23.53 -9.32 -0.38
CA SER A 11 22.85 -8.90 0.85
C SER A 11 21.93 -7.70 0.60
N ASN A 12 22.38 -6.74 -0.21
CA ASN A 12 21.57 -5.57 -0.56
C ASN A 12 20.32 -5.95 -1.33
N VAL A 13 20.45 -6.86 -2.30
CA VAL A 13 19.31 -7.35 -3.08
C VAL A 13 18.32 -8.07 -2.17
N ALA A 14 18.80 -8.95 -1.30
CA ALA A 14 17.96 -9.68 -0.36
C ALA A 14 17.20 -8.72 0.57
N MET A 15 17.89 -7.67 1.05
CA MET A 15 17.26 -6.65 1.89
C MET A 15 16.19 -5.86 1.14
N GLY A 16 16.48 -5.49 -0.10
CA GLY A 16 15.50 -4.81 -0.97
C GLY A 16 14.27 -5.66 -1.21
N SER A 17 14.44 -6.95 -1.51
CA SER A 17 13.33 -7.88 -1.67
C SER A 17 12.51 -8.02 -0.40
N SER A 18 13.15 -8.11 0.76
CA SER A 18 12.45 -8.22 2.05
C SER A 18 11.65 -6.94 2.37
N LEU A 19 12.24 -5.79 2.09
CA LEU A 19 11.56 -4.50 2.26
C LEU A 19 10.30 -4.44 1.40
N LEU A 20 10.39 -4.82 0.13
CA LEU A 20 9.25 -4.81 -0.78
C LEU A 20 8.21 -5.84 -0.38
N SER A 21 8.60 -7.00 0.13
CA SER A 21 7.66 -8.01 0.64
C SER A 21 6.89 -7.49 1.85
N THR A 22 7.56 -6.80 2.76
CA THR A 22 6.91 -6.17 3.91
C THR A 22 5.87 -5.16 3.44
N LEU A 23 6.24 -4.33 2.49
CA LEU A 23 5.35 -3.32 1.91
C LEU A 23 4.14 -3.97 1.25
N GLU A 24 4.36 -4.98 0.41
CA GLU A 24 3.29 -5.68 -0.30
C GLU A 24 2.32 -6.38 0.66
N ASN A 25 2.84 -7.07 1.68
CA ASN A 25 2.00 -7.76 2.65
C ASN A 25 1.10 -6.79 3.41
N ASN A 26 1.62 -5.62 3.76
CA ASN A 26 0.83 -4.61 4.45
C ASN A 26 -0.19 -3.95 3.54
N TYR A 27 0.12 -3.81 2.25
CA TYR A 27 -0.90 -3.38 1.28
C TYR A 27 -2.01 -4.42 1.12
N ASP A 28 -1.71 -5.71 1.18
CA ASP A 28 -2.74 -6.75 1.16
C ASP A 28 -3.72 -6.59 2.33
N ILE A 29 -3.21 -6.27 3.51
CA ILE A 29 -4.06 -6.03 4.68
C ILE A 29 -4.93 -4.78 4.46
N MET A 30 -4.37 -3.72 3.89
CA MET A 30 -5.14 -2.53 3.54
C MET A 30 -6.27 -2.85 2.55
N ILE A 31 -5.99 -3.66 1.54
CA ILE A 31 -6.99 -4.08 0.56
C ILE A 31 -8.14 -4.79 1.27
N ALA A 32 -7.85 -5.69 2.20
CA ALA A 32 -8.88 -6.40 2.96
C ALA A 32 -9.79 -5.43 3.73
N HIS A 33 -9.20 -4.41 4.36
CA HIS A 33 -9.99 -3.37 5.02
C HIS A 33 -10.84 -2.57 4.04
N MET A 34 -10.28 -2.20 2.89
CA MET A 34 -11.02 -1.46 1.87
C MET A 34 -12.16 -2.26 1.28
N GLN A 35 -11.94 -3.56 1.03
CA GLN A 35 -13.00 -4.44 0.55
C GLN A 35 -14.14 -4.55 1.56
N ARG A 36 -13.81 -4.62 2.84
CA ARG A 36 -14.83 -4.63 3.89
C ARG A 36 -15.61 -3.32 3.94
N ILE A 37 -14.93 -2.18 3.78
CA ILE A 37 -15.60 -0.87 3.67
C ILE A 37 -16.58 -0.87 2.49
N ARG A 38 -16.15 -1.43 1.36
CA ARG A 38 -17.00 -1.53 0.17
C ARG A 38 -18.24 -2.37 0.45
N ASP A 39 -18.07 -3.52 1.08
CA ASP A 39 -19.20 -4.39 1.45
C ASP A 39 -20.17 -3.69 2.39
N LEU A 40 -19.67 -2.97 3.39
CA LEU A 40 -20.47 -2.21 4.32
C LEU A 40 -21.24 -1.08 3.62
N THR A 41 -20.62 -0.46 2.62
CA THR A 41 -21.26 0.57 1.81
C THR A 41 -22.42 -0.01 1.02
N GLU A 42 -22.26 -1.19 0.45
CA GLU A 42 -23.33 -1.89 -0.25
C GLU A 42 -24.45 -2.30 0.70
N GLU A 43 -24.14 -2.73 1.92
CA GLU A 43 -25.13 -3.00 2.94
C GLU A 43 -25.95 -1.75 3.26
N ALA A 44 -25.28 -0.60 3.42
CA ALA A 44 -25.94 0.66 3.72
C ALA A 44 -26.90 1.11 2.61
N ALA A 45 -26.64 0.68 1.38
CA ALA A 45 -27.52 0.96 0.24
C ALA A 45 -28.88 0.26 0.35
N ASN A 46 -29.00 -0.75 1.22
CA ASN A 46 -30.24 -1.47 1.42
C ASN A 46 -31.22 -0.56 2.19
N GLY A 47 -32.33 -0.18 1.54
CA GLY A 47 -33.31 0.77 2.09
C GLY A 47 -34.06 0.27 3.30
N THR A 48 -33.85 -0.98 3.74
CA THR A 48 -34.51 -1.53 4.93
C THR A 48 -33.78 -1.22 6.24
N TYR A 49 -32.54 -0.68 6.16
CA TYR A 49 -31.75 -0.39 7.36
C TYR A 49 -32.23 0.91 8.01
N GLY A 50 -32.47 0.84 9.32
CA GLY A 50 -32.80 2.00 10.13
C GLY A 50 -31.53 2.70 10.67
N THR A 51 -31.75 3.76 11.45
CA THR A 51 -30.70 4.60 12.00
C THR A 51 -29.68 3.80 12.81
N ASP A 52 -30.13 2.84 13.63
CA ASP A 52 -29.23 2.05 14.48
C ASP A 52 -28.33 1.14 13.65
N SER A 53 -28.87 0.54 12.59
CA SER A 53 -28.10 -0.30 11.68
C SER A 53 -27.06 0.51 10.92
N LEU A 54 -27.42 1.70 10.45
CA LEU A 54 -26.48 2.59 9.76
C LEU A 54 -25.39 3.09 10.72
N ALA A 55 -25.73 3.34 11.98
CA ALA A 55 -24.75 3.72 12.99
C ALA A 55 -23.72 2.59 13.23
N ALA A 56 -24.19 1.33 13.28
CA ALA A 56 -23.31 0.18 13.43
C ALA A 56 -22.40 0.00 12.22
N ILE A 57 -22.92 0.16 11.01
CA ILE A 57 -22.14 0.14 9.78
C ILE A 57 -21.06 1.23 9.81
N ASN A 58 -21.42 2.45 10.20
CA ASN A 58 -20.49 3.56 10.29
C ASN A 58 -19.41 3.34 11.34
N ALA A 59 -19.74 2.71 12.46
CA ALA A 59 -18.75 2.38 13.48
C ALA A 59 -17.70 1.41 12.94
N GLU A 60 -18.11 0.42 12.17
CA GLU A 60 -17.16 -0.50 11.55
C GLU A 60 -16.34 0.18 10.45
N ILE A 61 -16.97 1.02 9.64
CA ILE A 61 -16.25 1.80 8.60
C ILE A 61 -15.16 2.65 9.25
N GLU A 62 -15.49 3.35 10.33
CA GLU A 62 -14.50 4.17 11.05
C GLU A 62 -13.34 3.32 11.55
N ALA A 63 -13.63 2.15 12.13
CA ALA A 63 -12.61 1.25 12.62
C ALA A 63 -11.68 0.81 11.50
N ARG A 64 -12.21 0.54 10.31
CA ARG A 64 -11.39 0.15 9.14
C ARG A 64 -10.52 1.32 8.64
N PHE A 65 -11.08 2.53 8.59
CA PHE A 65 -10.29 3.73 8.24
C PHE A 65 -9.14 3.95 9.23
N THR A 66 -9.43 3.82 10.52
CA THR A 66 -8.43 3.94 11.58
C THR A 66 -7.32 2.90 11.41
N GLU A 67 -7.68 1.65 11.06
CA GLU A 67 -6.70 0.59 10.85
C GLU A 67 -5.84 0.84 9.61
N ILE A 68 -6.41 1.34 8.53
CA ILE A 68 -5.64 1.72 7.33
C ILE A 68 -4.60 2.79 7.70
N ASP A 69 -5.01 3.81 8.44
CA ASP A 69 -4.11 4.89 8.86
C ASP A 69 -3.03 4.37 9.82
N ARG A 70 -3.38 3.45 10.71
CA ARG A 70 -2.40 2.84 11.62
C ARG A 70 -1.36 2.04 10.85
N ILE A 71 -1.79 1.22 9.90
CA ILE A 71 -0.88 0.43 9.05
C ILE A 71 0.06 1.36 8.29
N ALA A 72 -0.47 2.44 7.72
CA ALA A 72 0.36 3.42 7.01
C ALA A 72 1.40 4.06 7.93
N ALA A 73 1.04 4.33 9.17
CA ALA A 73 1.94 4.98 10.13
C ALA A 73 3.03 4.04 10.66
N VAL A 74 2.73 2.75 10.83
CA VAL A 74 3.65 1.81 11.51
C VAL A 74 4.45 0.93 10.56
N THR A 75 4.09 0.88 9.27
CA THR A 75 4.82 0.03 8.32
C THR A 75 6.22 0.60 8.10
N GLU A 76 7.20 -0.19 8.49
CA GLU A 76 8.60 0.19 8.36
C GLU A 76 9.47 -1.03 8.07
N TYR A 77 10.69 -0.79 7.63
CA TYR A 77 11.71 -1.81 7.48
C TYR A 77 13.04 -1.25 7.99
N ASN A 78 13.63 -1.91 9.00
CA ASN A 78 14.87 -1.45 9.66
C ASN A 78 14.76 0.02 10.10
N GLY A 79 13.64 0.41 10.67
CA GLY A 79 13.40 1.75 11.14
C GLY A 79 13.05 2.78 10.07
N LYS A 80 13.01 2.39 8.80
CA LYS A 80 12.65 3.29 7.70
C LYS A 80 11.15 3.19 7.41
N PRO A 81 10.39 4.29 7.57
CA PRO A 81 8.96 4.29 7.21
C PRO A 81 8.77 4.05 5.70
N LEU A 82 7.79 3.23 5.36
CA LEU A 82 7.57 2.81 3.98
C LEU A 82 6.28 3.37 3.35
N MET A 83 5.40 3.98 4.14
CA MET A 83 4.07 4.41 3.67
C MET A 83 3.73 5.84 4.06
N THR A 84 4.73 6.67 4.31
CA THR A 84 4.52 8.05 4.79
C THR A 84 5.11 9.11 3.86
N GLY A 85 5.47 8.75 2.63
CA GLY A 85 6.03 9.70 1.68
C GLY A 85 7.54 9.84 1.75
N GLY A 86 8.24 8.75 2.03
CA GLY A 86 9.70 8.72 2.00
C GLY A 86 10.26 8.86 0.58
N GLY A 87 11.54 9.20 0.47
CA GLY A 87 12.20 9.32 -0.81
C GLY A 87 12.56 7.98 -1.44
N ALA A 88 13.10 8.02 -2.64
CA ALA A 88 13.59 6.84 -3.34
C ALA A 88 14.68 6.13 -2.53
N ILE A 89 14.80 4.82 -2.73
CA ILE A 89 15.82 3.99 -2.09
C ILE A 89 16.69 3.37 -3.16
N ASN A 90 18.00 3.58 -3.07
CA ASN A 90 18.96 3.02 -4.01
C ASN A 90 19.48 1.69 -3.46
N ILE A 91 19.42 0.66 -4.30
CA ILE A 91 19.95 -0.67 -3.97
C ILE A 91 21.17 -0.93 -4.86
N GLN A 92 22.35 -1.05 -4.26
CA GLN A 92 23.58 -1.38 -4.98
C GLN A 92 23.54 -2.87 -5.34
N VAL A 93 23.47 -3.17 -6.63
CA VAL A 93 23.31 -4.54 -7.15
C VAL A 93 24.50 -4.99 -8.00
N GLY A 94 25.46 -4.12 -8.25
CA GLY A 94 26.67 -4.43 -9.00
C GLY A 94 27.91 -4.00 -8.25
N ILE A 95 29.07 -4.43 -8.74
CA ILE A 95 30.35 -4.24 -8.05
C ILE A 95 31.12 -3.01 -8.53
N ASP A 96 30.58 -2.28 -9.50
CA ASP A 96 31.21 -1.05 -9.98
C ASP A 96 30.37 0.17 -9.62
N SER A 97 30.81 1.35 -10.03
CA SER A 97 30.14 2.61 -9.71
C SER A 97 29.24 3.12 -10.84
N SER A 98 28.96 2.28 -11.84
CA SER A 98 28.11 2.69 -12.95
C SER A 98 26.65 2.79 -12.52
N ALA A 99 25.84 3.52 -13.30
CA ALA A 99 24.40 3.60 -13.08
C ALA A 99 23.73 2.24 -13.20
N ASN A 100 24.30 1.31 -13.98
CA ASN A 100 23.76 -0.02 -14.16
C ASN A 100 23.95 -0.92 -12.92
N SER A 101 24.76 -0.50 -11.98
CA SER A 101 25.02 -1.24 -10.74
C SER A 101 24.06 -0.88 -9.62
N THR A 102 23.08 -0.02 -9.88
CA THR A 102 22.11 0.43 -8.88
C THR A 102 20.69 0.26 -9.39
N ILE A 103 19.81 -0.32 -8.57
CA ILE A 103 18.37 -0.29 -8.80
C ILE A 103 17.78 0.73 -7.83
N THR A 104 17.13 1.74 -8.37
CA THR A 104 16.48 2.78 -7.56
C THR A 104 15.02 2.43 -7.38
N LEU A 105 14.61 2.14 -6.15
CA LEU A 105 13.20 1.97 -5.81
C LEU A 105 12.56 3.36 -5.79
N ALA A 106 11.63 3.61 -6.72
CA ALA A 106 11.07 4.95 -6.92
C ALA A 106 10.35 5.45 -5.67
N ALA A 107 10.43 6.75 -5.43
CA ALA A 107 9.76 7.38 -4.29
C ALA A 107 8.24 7.11 -4.28
N ALA A 108 7.62 6.96 -5.44
CA ALA A 108 6.19 6.67 -5.56
C ALA A 108 5.78 5.37 -4.87
N LEU A 109 6.70 4.39 -4.73
CA LEU A 109 6.42 3.15 -3.99
C LEU A 109 6.13 3.41 -2.52
N PHE A 110 6.70 4.46 -1.97
CA PHE A 110 6.66 4.80 -0.55
C PHE A 110 5.78 6.01 -0.28
N ALA A 111 4.92 6.37 -1.23
CA ALA A 111 4.00 7.48 -1.09
C ALA A 111 3.04 7.27 0.08
N ASP A 112 2.56 8.37 0.67
CA ASP A 112 1.60 8.32 1.76
C ASP A 112 0.43 7.39 1.41
N ALA A 113 0.11 6.48 2.31
CA ALA A 113 -0.91 5.46 2.09
C ALA A 113 -2.10 5.59 3.05
N LYS A 114 -2.22 6.72 3.74
CA LYS A 114 -3.38 6.97 4.60
C LYS A 114 -4.67 7.00 3.77
N ALA A 115 -5.78 6.69 4.42
CA ALA A 115 -7.09 6.60 3.77
C ALA A 115 -7.45 7.90 3.02
N LYS A 116 -7.18 9.06 3.62
CA LYS A 116 -7.46 10.35 2.96
C LYS A 116 -6.73 10.49 1.62
N THR A 117 -5.51 10.00 1.52
CA THR A 117 -4.72 10.07 0.28
C THR A 117 -5.18 9.02 -0.73
N THR A 118 -5.39 7.78 -0.29
CA THR A 118 -5.67 6.66 -1.21
C THR A 118 -7.13 6.59 -1.62
N ILE A 119 -8.05 6.82 -0.68
CA ILE A 119 -9.50 6.80 -0.90
C ILE A 119 -10.01 8.18 -1.33
N GLY A 120 -9.29 9.23 -0.94
CA GLY A 120 -9.69 10.60 -1.23
C GLY A 120 -10.75 11.17 -0.30
N LYS A 121 -11.10 10.42 0.75
CA LYS A 121 -12.06 10.81 1.77
C LYS A 121 -11.51 10.51 3.15
N SER A 122 -11.74 11.41 4.11
CA SER A 122 -11.52 11.09 5.52
C SER A 122 -12.64 10.16 6.01
N ALA A 123 -12.44 9.55 7.18
CA ALA A 123 -13.48 8.74 7.80
C ALA A 123 -14.77 9.55 8.01
N THR A 124 -14.64 10.79 8.47
CA THR A 124 -15.79 11.67 8.69
C THR A 124 -16.55 11.96 7.40
N GLU A 125 -15.82 12.28 6.33
CA GLU A 125 -16.41 12.55 5.01
C GLU A 125 -17.13 11.31 4.47
N TYR A 126 -16.52 10.15 4.60
CA TYR A 126 -17.08 8.89 4.11
C TYR A 126 -18.35 8.51 4.89
N LYS A 127 -18.29 8.59 6.21
CA LYS A 127 -19.42 8.25 7.08
C LYS A 127 -20.63 9.16 6.84
N ALA A 128 -20.40 10.42 6.49
CA ALA A 128 -21.49 11.33 6.18
C ALA A 128 -22.31 10.85 4.98
N LEU A 129 -21.67 10.23 3.99
CA LEU A 129 -22.36 9.65 2.83
C LEU A 129 -23.21 8.45 3.23
N ILE A 130 -22.76 7.67 4.21
CA ILE A 130 -23.46 6.48 4.69
C ILE A 130 -24.64 6.85 5.57
N THR A 131 -24.51 7.90 6.38
CA THR A 131 -25.58 8.37 7.28
C THR A 131 -26.84 8.73 6.51
N THR A 132 -26.69 9.28 5.30
CA THR A 132 -27.80 9.59 4.40
C THR A 132 -27.61 8.80 3.11
N PRO A 133 -27.96 7.50 3.08
CA PRO A 133 -27.54 6.60 2.01
C PRO A 133 -28.42 6.71 0.76
N SER A 134 -28.52 7.90 0.21
CA SER A 134 -29.17 8.12 -1.08
C SER A 134 -28.39 7.42 -2.19
N ALA A 135 -29.02 7.18 -3.33
CA ALA A 135 -28.34 6.59 -4.49
C ALA A 135 -27.10 7.40 -4.88
N ALA A 136 -27.19 8.73 -4.84
CA ALA A 136 -26.07 9.60 -5.16
C ALA A 136 -24.91 9.47 -4.15
N ASN A 137 -25.23 9.46 -2.85
CA ASN A 137 -24.24 9.33 -1.80
C ASN A 137 -23.57 7.97 -1.82
N ILE A 138 -24.31 6.90 -2.04
CA ILE A 138 -23.74 5.55 -2.15
C ILE A 138 -22.82 5.46 -3.37
N LYS A 139 -23.22 6.03 -4.50
CA LYS A 139 -22.37 6.06 -5.69
C LYS A 139 -21.05 6.79 -5.40
N THR A 140 -21.12 7.94 -4.75
CA THR A 140 -19.92 8.71 -4.38
C THR A 140 -19.03 7.90 -3.45
N ALA A 141 -19.59 7.22 -2.46
CA ALA A 141 -18.83 6.38 -1.53
C ALA A 141 -18.19 5.19 -2.25
N LEU A 142 -18.94 4.49 -3.10
CA LEU A 142 -18.41 3.36 -3.86
C LEU A 142 -17.29 3.80 -4.81
N ASP A 143 -17.47 4.91 -5.50
CA ASP A 143 -16.42 5.45 -6.38
C ASP A 143 -15.16 5.78 -5.60
N ALA A 144 -15.30 6.33 -4.40
CA ALA A 144 -14.14 6.67 -3.56
C ALA A 144 -13.38 5.41 -3.10
N ILE A 145 -14.11 4.40 -2.61
CA ILE A 145 -13.44 3.18 -2.13
C ILE A 145 -12.84 2.38 -3.29
N ASP A 146 -13.48 2.38 -4.45
CA ASP A 146 -12.94 1.73 -5.64
C ASP A 146 -11.66 2.43 -6.11
N ALA A 147 -11.60 3.76 -6.03
CA ALA A 147 -10.38 4.51 -6.30
C ALA A 147 -9.27 4.14 -5.33
N GLY A 148 -9.60 3.94 -4.06
CA GLY A 148 -8.64 3.47 -3.04
C GLY A 148 -8.09 2.09 -3.38
N LEU A 149 -8.96 1.15 -3.73
CA LEU A 149 -8.55 -0.20 -4.14
C LEU A 149 -7.64 -0.17 -5.37
N THR A 150 -7.98 0.64 -6.36
CA THR A 150 -7.16 0.81 -7.57
C THR A 150 -5.79 1.41 -7.23
N ASN A 151 -5.77 2.41 -6.34
CA ASN A 151 -4.52 3.05 -5.90
C ASN A 151 -3.56 2.01 -5.30
N ILE A 152 -4.05 1.21 -4.35
CA ILE A 152 -3.21 0.19 -3.68
C ILE A 152 -2.79 -0.90 -4.66
N THR A 153 -3.70 -1.38 -5.50
CA THR A 153 -3.39 -2.42 -6.50
C THR A 153 -2.32 -1.94 -7.48
N SER A 154 -2.38 -0.68 -7.90
CA SER A 154 -1.36 -0.08 -8.77
C SER A 154 0.02 -0.05 -8.09
N ARG A 155 0.05 0.27 -6.79
CA ARG A 155 1.30 0.24 -6.03
C ARG A 155 1.86 -1.18 -5.97
N GLN A 156 1.02 -2.18 -5.76
CA GLN A 156 1.45 -3.58 -5.72
C GLN A 156 2.00 -4.05 -7.05
N THR A 157 1.41 -3.62 -8.16
CA THR A 157 1.92 -3.92 -9.50
C THR A 157 3.34 -3.36 -9.67
N SER A 158 3.57 -2.13 -9.23
CA SER A 158 4.90 -1.50 -9.29
C SER A 158 5.90 -2.24 -8.41
N ILE A 159 5.48 -2.64 -7.20
CA ILE A 159 6.31 -3.44 -6.29
C ILE A 159 6.74 -4.74 -6.97
N GLY A 160 5.80 -5.44 -7.61
CA GLY A 160 6.10 -6.68 -8.31
C GLY A 160 7.13 -6.50 -9.42
N ALA A 161 7.06 -5.40 -10.16
CA ALA A 161 8.04 -5.09 -11.19
C ALA A 161 9.44 -4.90 -10.61
N TYR A 162 9.57 -4.21 -9.47
CA TYR A 162 10.86 -4.04 -8.80
C TYR A 162 11.35 -5.34 -8.18
N GLN A 163 10.47 -6.18 -7.64
CA GLN A 163 10.86 -7.49 -7.14
C GLN A 163 11.46 -8.36 -8.25
N ASN A 164 10.85 -8.32 -9.43
CA ASN A 164 11.39 -9.04 -10.60
C ASN A 164 12.77 -8.53 -11.01
N ARG A 165 12.97 -7.22 -10.96
CA ARG A 165 14.29 -6.62 -11.25
C ARG A 165 15.33 -7.05 -10.22
N LEU A 166 14.97 -7.07 -8.94
CA LEU A 166 15.88 -7.51 -7.88
C LEU A 166 16.19 -9.00 -8.00
N ASP A 167 15.21 -9.82 -8.36
CA ASP A 167 15.41 -11.25 -8.58
C ASP A 167 16.37 -11.49 -9.74
N SER A 168 16.23 -10.74 -10.84
CA SER A 168 17.14 -10.81 -11.98
C SER A 168 18.56 -10.37 -11.58
N ALA A 169 18.68 -9.35 -10.76
CA ALA A 169 19.97 -8.89 -10.26
C ALA A 169 20.62 -9.93 -9.36
N ALA A 170 19.82 -10.60 -8.50
CA ALA A 170 20.31 -11.68 -7.65
C ALA A 170 20.87 -12.85 -8.50
N ASP A 171 20.12 -13.23 -9.55
CA ASP A 171 20.55 -14.29 -10.47
C ASP A 171 21.87 -13.93 -11.16
N ALA A 172 22.01 -12.69 -11.59
CA ALA A 172 23.23 -12.20 -12.24
C ALA A 172 24.43 -12.25 -11.28
N LEU A 173 24.23 -12.00 -9.99
CA LEU A 173 25.30 -12.06 -8.99
C LEU A 173 25.76 -13.49 -8.70
N THR A 174 24.91 -14.48 -8.90
CA THR A 174 25.28 -15.89 -8.64
C THR A 174 26.21 -16.46 -9.69
N VAL A 175 26.29 -15.85 -10.89
CA VAL A 175 27.15 -16.32 -11.99
C VAL A 175 28.45 -15.53 -12.10
N GLN A 176 28.69 -14.60 -11.17
CA GLN A 176 29.96 -13.86 -11.07
C GLN A 176 30.93 -14.56 -10.08
#